data_4095703f1b8e6405e182472cbdff116c
#
_entry.id   4095703f1b8e6405e182472cbdff116c
#
_cell.length_a   1.000
_cell.length_b   1.000
_cell.length_c   1.000
_cell.angle_alpha   90.00
_cell.angle_beta   90.00
_cell.angle_gamma   90.00
#
_symmetry.space_group_name_H-M   'P 1'
#
loop_
_entity.id
_entity.type
_entity.pdbx_description
1 polymer ?
#
loop_
_entity_poly.entity_id
_entity_poly.type
_entity_poly.pdbx_seq_one_letter_code
_entity_poly.pdbx_strand_id
1 'polypeptide(L)'
;MSSATSNKPLDVLNFGAFTEVVQFLMELDKLKSVYRKNKLLNRERHENTAEHSWQFAVAAMAFAPYVPGVNLERAIKLALVHDIVEIDAGDVLDAGDVLVFDNAAREAIHDEEVKAANRLFNLLPSPQNTEFLALWNEYDAVETLESKYANAIDRAMPMLLNLHNQGQSWVENHIRHEQVVSKCDYIQEILPEFWLQLKQQLEQAHQKGWLL
;
A
#
# COMPACT_ATOMS: atom_id res chain seq x y z
N MET A 1 4.25 13.42 -35.64
CA MET A 1 2.87 12.94 -35.90
C MET A 1 2.56 11.96 -34.77
N SER A 2 1.88 12.45 -33.73
CA SER A 2 1.46 11.64 -32.58
C SER A 2 0.20 10.87 -32.97
N SER A 3 0.32 9.55 -33.05
CA SER A 3 -0.84 8.67 -33.22
C SER A 3 -1.64 8.65 -31.92
N ALA A 4 -2.72 9.41 -31.87
CA ALA A 4 -3.72 9.26 -30.84
C ALA A 4 -4.29 7.82 -30.97
N THR A 5 -3.90 6.94 -30.04
CA THR A 5 -4.57 5.64 -29.88
C THR A 5 -6.00 5.92 -29.42
N SER A 6 -6.95 5.69 -30.33
CA SER A 6 -8.37 5.80 -30.02
C SER A 6 -8.67 4.73 -28.94
N ASN A 7 -8.98 5.18 -27.73
CA ASN A 7 -9.56 4.34 -26.68
C ASN A 7 -10.99 3.93 -27.13
N LYS A 8 -11.10 2.92 -27.99
CA LYS A 8 -12.36 2.21 -28.15
C LYS A 8 -12.66 1.48 -26.84
N PRO A 9 -13.87 1.58 -26.29
CA PRO A 9 -14.24 0.72 -25.19
C PRO A 9 -13.99 -0.74 -25.62
N LEU A 10 -13.27 -1.47 -24.77
CA LEU A 10 -13.04 -2.90 -24.99
C LEU A 10 -14.41 -3.58 -25.01
N ASP A 11 -14.65 -4.43 -26.04
CA ASP A 11 -15.88 -5.22 -26.08
C ASP A 11 -15.96 -6.05 -24.80
N VAL A 12 -17.07 -5.97 -24.09
CA VAL A 12 -17.29 -6.76 -22.87
C VAL A 12 -17.44 -8.21 -23.29
N LEU A 13 -16.42 -9.02 -23.02
CA LEU A 13 -16.47 -10.44 -23.30
C LEU A 13 -17.45 -11.11 -22.31
N ASN A 14 -18.26 -12.04 -22.82
CA ASN A 14 -19.24 -12.75 -22.02
C ASN A 14 -18.69 -14.10 -21.55
N PHE A 15 -18.52 -14.26 -20.25
CA PHE A 15 -18.09 -15.49 -19.57
C PHE A 15 -19.24 -16.10 -18.74
N GLY A 16 -20.49 -15.82 -19.07
CA GLY A 16 -21.67 -16.29 -18.33
C GLY A 16 -21.63 -15.79 -16.87
N ALA A 17 -21.80 -16.67 -15.93
CA ALA A 17 -21.78 -16.35 -14.49
C ALA A 17 -20.44 -15.79 -13.97
N PHE A 18 -19.36 -15.88 -14.74
CA PHE A 18 -18.05 -15.37 -14.35
C PHE A 18 -17.73 -13.99 -14.95
N THR A 19 -18.64 -13.40 -15.71
CA THR A 19 -18.36 -12.15 -16.43
C THR A 19 -17.92 -11.03 -15.51
N GLU A 20 -18.60 -10.81 -14.39
CA GLU A 20 -18.28 -9.77 -13.40
C GLU A 20 -16.91 -10.02 -12.74
N VAL A 21 -16.61 -11.27 -12.37
CA VAL A 21 -15.30 -11.65 -11.82
C VAL A 21 -14.18 -11.37 -12.81
N VAL A 22 -14.37 -11.72 -14.09
CA VAL A 22 -13.38 -11.45 -15.13
C VAL A 22 -13.19 -9.95 -15.36
N GLN A 23 -14.27 -9.18 -15.36
CA GLN A 23 -14.20 -7.71 -15.45
C GLN A 23 -13.39 -7.12 -14.30
N PHE A 24 -13.64 -7.54 -13.07
CA PHE A 24 -12.87 -7.12 -11.92
C PHE A 24 -11.38 -7.47 -12.06
N LEU A 25 -11.04 -8.70 -12.48
CA LEU A 25 -9.65 -9.11 -12.70
C LEU A 25 -8.96 -8.27 -13.79
N MET A 26 -9.68 -7.89 -14.85
CA MET A 26 -9.13 -7.01 -15.89
C MET A 26 -8.96 -5.56 -15.39
N GLU A 27 -9.84 -5.10 -14.51
CA GLU A 27 -9.67 -3.81 -13.85
C GLU A 27 -8.44 -3.76 -12.95
N LEU A 28 -8.15 -4.84 -12.21
CA LEU A 28 -6.95 -4.97 -11.37
C LEU A 28 -5.64 -4.84 -12.16
N ASP A 29 -5.65 -5.10 -13.47
CA ASP A 29 -4.44 -4.95 -14.31
C ASP A 29 -3.91 -3.51 -14.30
N LYS A 30 -4.77 -2.53 -14.08
CA LYS A 30 -4.41 -1.11 -14.00
C LYS A 30 -3.49 -0.79 -12.81
N LEU A 31 -3.57 -1.57 -11.72
CA LEU A 31 -2.74 -1.38 -10.54
C LEU A 31 -1.24 -1.51 -10.86
N LYS A 32 -0.89 -2.27 -11.88
CA LYS A 32 0.48 -2.40 -12.38
C LYS A 32 1.03 -1.11 -13.00
N SER A 33 0.17 -0.14 -13.27
CA SER A 33 0.54 1.17 -13.84
C SER A 33 0.49 2.31 -12.80
N VAL A 34 0.15 2.01 -11.56
CA VAL A 34 0.24 2.93 -10.41
C VAL A 34 1.63 2.78 -9.82
N TYR A 35 2.41 3.87 -9.79
CA TYR A 35 3.81 3.85 -9.37
C TYR A 35 4.00 4.59 -8.04
N ARG A 36 4.75 3.95 -7.15
CA ARG A 36 5.16 4.47 -5.84
C ARG A 36 6.43 5.34 -5.98
N LYS A 37 6.76 6.15 -4.96
CA LYS A 37 8.01 6.96 -4.96
C LYS A 37 9.26 6.12 -4.72
N ASN A 38 9.14 5.00 -4.05
CA ASN A 38 10.26 4.10 -3.84
C ASN A 38 10.71 3.45 -5.15
N LYS A 39 12.01 3.37 -5.35
CA LYS A 39 12.60 2.60 -6.44
C LYS A 39 12.92 1.18 -5.98
N LEU A 40 12.91 0.24 -6.92
CA LEU A 40 13.45 -1.10 -6.70
C LEU A 40 14.91 -1.03 -6.22
N LEU A 41 15.40 -2.09 -5.56
CA LEU A 41 16.78 -2.13 -5.06
C LEU A 41 17.83 -2.04 -6.17
N ASN A 42 17.50 -2.43 -7.41
CA ASN A 42 18.37 -2.23 -8.58
C ASN A 42 18.33 -0.78 -9.11
N ARG A 43 17.44 0.07 -8.61
CA ARG A 43 17.25 1.50 -8.94
C ARG A 43 16.86 1.79 -10.40
N GLU A 44 16.48 0.78 -11.18
CA GLU A 44 16.13 0.94 -12.59
C GLU A 44 14.80 1.67 -12.80
N ARG A 45 13.84 1.43 -11.91
CA ARG A 45 12.52 2.04 -11.98
C ARG A 45 11.87 2.15 -10.60
N HIS A 46 10.79 2.90 -10.54
CA HIS A 46 9.89 2.92 -9.40
C HIS A 46 9.18 1.57 -9.25
N GLU A 47 8.89 1.19 -8.00
CA GLU A 47 8.00 0.09 -7.67
C GLU A 47 6.57 0.44 -8.10
N ASN A 48 5.80 -0.53 -8.57
CA ASN A 48 4.37 -0.32 -8.75
C ASN A 48 3.58 -0.94 -7.58
N THR A 49 2.34 -0.49 -7.41
CA THR A 49 1.50 -0.86 -6.28
C THR A 49 1.16 -2.35 -6.25
N ALA A 50 1.02 -3.01 -7.41
CA ALA A 50 0.79 -4.45 -7.46
C ALA A 50 2.00 -5.26 -6.95
N GLU A 51 3.22 -4.80 -7.27
CA GLU A 51 4.47 -5.42 -6.76
C GLU A 51 4.62 -5.20 -5.26
N HIS A 52 4.30 -4.01 -4.78
CA HIS A 52 4.25 -3.69 -3.36
C HIS A 52 3.28 -4.61 -2.61
N SER A 53 2.04 -4.72 -3.05
CA SER A 53 1.02 -5.57 -2.40
C SER A 53 1.44 -7.04 -2.36
N TRP A 54 2.08 -7.55 -3.44
CA TRP A 54 2.64 -8.90 -3.46
C TRP A 54 3.78 -9.05 -2.44
N GLN A 55 4.75 -8.14 -2.43
CA GLN A 55 5.89 -8.19 -1.52
C GLN A 55 5.44 -8.02 -0.07
N PHE A 56 4.48 -7.15 0.19
CA PHE A 56 3.87 -6.97 1.49
C PHE A 56 3.19 -8.27 1.98
N ALA A 57 2.40 -8.94 1.16
CA ALA A 57 1.78 -10.23 1.53
C ALA A 57 2.83 -11.29 1.91
N VAL A 58 3.94 -11.35 1.17
CA VAL A 58 5.06 -12.25 1.49
C VAL A 58 5.75 -11.83 2.79
N ALA A 59 5.96 -10.52 3.02
CA ALA A 59 6.52 -10.01 4.26
C ALA A 59 5.61 -10.33 5.46
N ALA A 60 4.29 -10.21 5.31
CA ALA A 60 3.34 -10.61 6.34
C ALA A 60 3.47 -12.10 6.70
N MET A 61 3.71 -12.97 5.72
CA MET A 61 4.00 -14.39 6.00
C MET A 61 5.30 -14.57 6.79
N ALA A 62 6.35 -13.81 6.43
CA ALA A 62 7.66 -13.94 7.04
C ALA A 62 7.70 -13.41 8.49
N PHE A 63 6.95 -12.36 8.80
CA PHE A 63 6.89 -11.75 10.12
C PHE A 63 5.84 -12.40 11.06
N ALA A 64 4.89 -13.18 10.54
CA ALA A 64 3.83 -13.79 11.35
C ALA A 64 4.33 -14.60 12.58
N PRO A 65 5.45 -15.34 12.53
CA PRO A 65 5.97 -16.05 13.70
C PRO A 65 6.34 -15.14 14.87
N TYR A 66 6.55 -13.85 14.63
CA TYR A 66 6.91 -12.86 15.64
C TYR A 66 5.70 -12.16 16.28
N VAL A 67 4.47 -12.44 15.80
CA VAL A 67 3.23 -11.84 16.31
C VAL A 67 2.25 -12.96 16.70
N PRO A 68 2.37 -13.51 17.92
CA PRO A 68 1.51 -14.59 18.37
C PRO A 68 0.02 -14.21 18.32
N GLY A 69 -0.80 -15.13 17.78
CA GLY A 69 -2.25 -14.96 17.72
C GLY A 69 -2.77 -14.23 16.46
N VAL A 70 -1.90 -13.72 15.59
CA VAL A 70 -2.35 -13.13 14.33
C VAL A 70 -2.93 -14.20 13.38
N ASN A 71 -4.09 -13.94 12.82
CA ASN A 71 -4.65 -14.74 11.74
C ASN A 71 -3.95 -14.39 10.42
N LEU A 72 -2.95 -15.22 10.06
CA LEU A 72 -2.14 -14.98 8.87
C LEU A 72 -2.96 -14.96 7.58
N GLU A 73 -3.96 -15.85 7.44
CA GLU A 73 -4.82 -15.85 6.24
C GLU A 73 -5.54 -14.50 6.08
N ARG A 74 -6.05 -13.97 7.19
CA ARG A 74 -6.72 -12.66 7.20
C ARG A 74 -5.74 -11.55 6.85
N ALA A 75 -4.56 -11.53 7.47
CA ALA A 75 -3.53 -10.52 7.21
C ALA A 75 -3.05 -10.51 5.74
N ILE A 76 -2.90 -11.69 5.11
CA ILE A 76 -2.58 -11.78 3.68
C ILE A 76 -3.68 -11.18 2.81
N LYS A 77 -4.97 -11.46 3.14
CA LYS A 77 -6.10 -10.88 2.40
C LYS A 77 -6.10 -9.35 2.51
N LEU A 78 -5.86 -8.81 3.71
CA LEU A 78 -5.73 -7.37 3.91
C LEU A 78 -4.59 -6.79 3.05
N ALA A 79 -3.41 -7.42 3.07
CA ALA A 79 -2.24 -6.98 2.30
C ALA A 79 -2.49 -6.96 0.78
N LEU A 80 -3.29 -7.88 0.25
CA LEU A 80 -3.59 -7.95 -1.19
C LEU A 80 -4.71 -7.00 -1.63
N VAL A 81 -5.56 -6.55 -0.69
CA VAL A 81 -6.75 -5.76 -1.03
C VAL A 81 -6.58 -4.27 -0.75
N HIS A 82 -5.70 -3.89 0.20
CA HIS A 82 -5.64 -2.53 0.76
C HIS A 82 -5.45 -1.43 -0.30
N ASP A 83 -4.53 -1.61 -1.24
CA ASP A 83 -4.16 -0.61 -2.25
C ASP A 83 -4.91 -0.77 -3.59
N ILE A 84 -5.89 -1.67 -3.71
CA ILE A 84 -6.69 -1.78 -4.95
C ILE A 84 -7.37 -0.45 -5.29
N VAL A 85 -7.73 0.33 -4.29
CA VAL A 85 -8.36 1.65 -4.42
C VAL A 85 -7.48 2.67 -5.17
N GLU A 86 -6.17 2.49 -5.17
CA GLU A 86 -5.22 3.36 -5.88
C GLU A 86 -5.37 3.32 -7.41
N ILE A 87 -6.10 2.36 -7.96
CA ILE A 87 -6.46 2.36 -9.38
C ILE A 87 -7.17 3.67 -9.77
N ASP A 88 -8.01 4.20 -8.90
CA ASP A 88 -8.75 5.44 -9.11
C ASP A 88 -8.17 6.62 -8.34
N ALA A 89 -7.80 6.40 -7.07
CA ALA A 89 -7.28 7.45 -6.20
C ALA A 89 -5.82 7.81 -6.52
N GLY A 90 -5.07 6.90 -7.15
CA GLY A 90 -3.62 6.99 -7.30
C GLY A 90 -2.89 6.68 -5.99
N ASP A 91 -1.58 6.49 -6.06
CA ASP A 91 -0.74 6.38 -4.87
C ASP A 91 -0.58 7.76 -4.22
N VAL A 92 -1.49 8.07 -3.31
CA VAL A 92 -1.62 9.42 -2.72
C VAL A 92 -0.71 9.59 -1.52
N LEU A 93 -0.36 8.51 -0.83
CA LEU A 93 0.59 8.55 0.28
C LEU A 93 1.98 8.99 -0.17
N ASP A 94 2.25 8.83 -1.45
CA ASP A 94 3.50 9.25 -2.08
C ASP A 94 3.43 10.62 -2.76
N ALA A 95 2.26 11.21 -2.93
CA ALA A 95 2.12 12.53 -3.58
C ALA A 95 2.73 13.68 -2.78
N GLY A 96 3.40 13.37 -1.71
CA GLY A 96 4.17 14.29 -0.90
C GLY A 96 3.78 14.18 0.55
N ASP A 97 4.74 13.82 1.31
CA ASP A 97 4.73 13.76 2.75
C ASP A 97 4.19 15.02 3.45
N VAL A 98 4.07 16.13 2.74
CA VAL A 98 3.42 17.37 3.21
C VAL A 98 1.92 17.15 3.43
N LEU A 99 1.24 16.38 2.59
CA LEU A 99 -0.19 16.11 2.71
C LEU A 99 -0.51 15.16 3.88
N VAL A 100 0.40 14.30 4.25
CA VAL A 100 0.21 13.32 5.33
C VAL A 100 0.04 13.98 6.71
N PHE A 101 0.50 15.22 6.90
CA PHE A 101 0.38 15.97 8.15
C PHE A 101 -0.80 16.95 8.17
N ASP A 102 -1.41 17.24 7.02
CA ASP A 102 -2.63 18.05 6.93
C ASP A 102 -3.87 17.16 7.06
N ASN A 103 -4.64 17.35 8.15
CA ASN A 103 -5.83 16.55 8.39
C ASN A 103 -6.91 16.73 7.32
N ALA A 104 -7.11 17.94 6.79
CA ALA A 104 -8.10 18.21 5.76
C ALA A 104 -7.72 17.51 4.42
N ALA A 105 -6.43 17.51 4.09
CA ALA A 105 -5.94 16.79 2.93
C ALA A 105 -6.09 15.26 3.10
N ARG A 106 -5.86 14.73 4.30
CA ARG A 106 -6.07 13.30 4.61
C ARG A 106 -7.54 12.89 4.50
N GLU A 107 -8.46 13.70 5.00
CA GLU A 107 -9.90 13.46 4.85
C GLU A 107 -10.32 13.46 3.37
N ALA A 108 -9.85 14.42 2.58
CA ALA A 108 -10.16 14.48 1.16
C ALA A 108 -9.63 13.26 0.38
N ILE A 109 -8.44 12.76 0.73
CA ILE A 109 -7.86 11.53 0.17
C ILE A 109 -8.73 10.34 0.54
N HIS A 110 -9.04 10.19 1.81
CA HIS A 110 -9.87 9.08 2.29
C HIS A 110 -11.26 9.07 1.62
N ASP A 111 -11.87 10.23 1.39
CA ASP A 111 -13.13 10.34 0.65
C ASP A 111 -13.02 9.81 -0.80
N GLU A 112 -11.90 10.06 -1.48
CA GLU A 112 -11.65 9.51 -2.84
C GLU A 112 -11.38 8.00 -2.78
N GLU A 113 -10.65 7.51 -1.79
CA GLU A 113 -10.41 6.07 -1.57
C GLU A 113 -11.72 5.33 -1.28
N VAL A 114 -12.62 5.89 -0.46
CA VAL A 114 -13.96 5.33 -0.21
C VAL A 114 -14.78 5.24 -1.50
N LYS A 115 -14.74 6.26 -2.36
CA LYS A 115 -15.42 6.23 -3.67
C LYS A 115 -14.82 5.14 -4.57
N ALA A 116 -13.49 5.05 -4.61
CA ALA A 116 -12.76 4.04 -5.37
C ALA A 116 -13.10 2.63 -4.89
N ALA A 117 -13.09 2.38 -3.58
CA ALA A 117 -13.46 1.10 -2.98
C ALA A 117 -14.89 0.67 -3.39
N ASN A 118 -15.85 1.60 -3.26
CA ASN A 118 -17.23 1.32 -3.67
C ASN A 118 -17.34 1.02 -5.16
N ARG A 119 -16.66 1.77 -6.03
CA ARG A 119 -16.68 1.50 -7.47
C ARG A 119 -16.05 0.16 -7.81
N LEU A 120 -14.84 -0.09 -7.33
CA LEU A 120 -14.02 -1.23 -7.74
C LEU A 120 -14.59 -2.55 -7.22
N PHE A 121 -14.94 -2.61 -5.92
CA PHE A 121 -15.44 -3.86 -5.35
C PHE A 121 -16.86 -4.19 -5.80
N ASN A 122 -17.67 -3.20 -6.18
CA ASN A 122 -18.99 -3.45 -6.82
C ASN A 122 -18.91 -3.98 -8.26
N LEU A 123 -17.71 -4.13 -8.84
CA LEU A 123 -17.53 -4.92 -10.06
C LEU A 123 -17.69 -6.43 -9.82
N LEU A 124 -17.51 -6.88 -8.57
CA LEU A 124 -17.71 -8.26 -8.18
C LEU A 124 -19.19 -8.56 -7.90
N PRO A 125 -19.66 -9.79 -8.16
CA PRO A 125 -21.00 -10.21 -7.75
C PRO A 125 -21.09 -10.36 -6.22
N SER A 126 -22.34 -10.37 -5.70
CA SER A 126 -22.58 -10.73 -4.29
C SER A 126 -22.34 -12.25 -4.09
N PRO A 127 -21.72 -12.67 -2.96
CA PRO A 127 -21.32 -11.87 -1.78
C PRO A 127 -19.90 -11.28 -1.86
N GLN A 128 -19.13 -11.57 -2.91
CA GLN A 128 -17.71 -11.21 -3.00
C GLN A 128 -17.48 -9.69 -2.89
N ASN A 129 -18.34 -8.88 -3.50
CA ASN A 129 -18.27 -7.43 -3.40
C ASN A 129 -18.29 -6.94 -1.94
N THR A 130 -19.17 -7.49 -1.13
CA THR A 130 -19.28 -7.15 0.30
C THR A 130 -18.07 -7.64 1.09
N GLU A 131 -17.54 -8.82 0.74
CA GLU A 131 -16.37 -9.40 1.40
C GLU A 131 -15.10 -8.56 1.13
N PHE A 132 -14.87 -8.13 -0.11
CA PHE A 132 -13.73 -7.29 -0.46
C PHE A 132 -13.83 -5.90 0.18
N LEU A 133 -15.01 -5.29 0.17
CA LEU A 133 -15.24 -4.01 0.84
C LEU A 133 -15.01 -4.12 2.36
N ALA A 134 -15.44 -5.23 2.98
CA ALA A 134 -15.21 -5.47 4.40
C ALA A 134 -13.72 -5.66 4.74
N LEU A 135 -12.92 -6.28 3.86
CA LEU A 135 -11.48 -6.39 4.01
C LEU A 135 -10.81 -5.02 3.95
N TRP A 136 -11.17 -4.20 2.98
CA TRP A 136 -10.62 -2.86 2.84
C TRP A 136 -10.97 -1.98 4.04
N ASN A 137 -12.22 -1.97 4.48
CA ASN A 137 -12.66 -1.23 5.67
C ASN A 137 -11.92 -1.69 6.94
N GLU A 138 -11.66 -2.99 7.09
CA GLU A 138 -10.91 -3.51 8.24
C GLU A 138 -9.46 -3.03 8.24
N TYR A 139 -8.82 -3.01 7.05
CA TYR A 139 -7.47 -2.50 6.92
C TYR A 139 -7.40 -1.02 7.28
N ASP A 140 -8.32 -0.23 6.76
CA ASP A 140 -8.40 1.22 6.97
C ASP A 140 -8.69 1.60 8.42
N ALA A 141 -9.58 0.86 9.11
CA ALA A 141 -9.97 1.12 10.50
C ALA A 141 -8.84 0.88 11.51
N VAL A 142 -7.86 0.02 11.23
CA VAL A 142 -6.72 -0.33 12.12
C VAL A 142 -7.15 -0.73 13.54
N GLU A 143 -8.25 -1.49 13.67
CA GLU A 143 -8.80 -1.87 14.97
C GLU A 143 -8.45 -3.31 15.38
N THR A 144 -8.46 -4.26 14.42
CA THR A 144 -8.15 -5.67 14.66
C THR A 144 -6.65 -5.92 14.78
N LEU A 145 -6.25 -7.05 15.40
CA LEU A 145 -4.84 -7.45 15.44
C LEU A 145 -4.28 -7.60 14.02
N GLU A 146 -5.06 -8.17 13.12
CA GLU A 146 -4.70 -8.40 11.72
C GLU A 146 -4.48 -7.07 10.97
N SER A 147 -5.37 -6.09 11.14
CA SER A 147 -5.23 -4.79 10.48
C SER A 147 -4.06 -3.98 11.06
N LYS A 148 -3.85 -4.01 12.37
CA LYS A 148 -2.67 -3.40 13.02
C LYS A 148 -1.38 -4.04 12.55
N TYR A 149 -1.35 -5.37 12.47
CA TYR A 149 -0.22 -6.12 11.97
C TYR A 149 0.06 -5.80 10.49
N ALA A 150 -0.97 -5.82 9.66
CA ALA A 150 -0.87 -5.49 8.24
C ALA A 150 -0.33 -4.06 8.05
N ASN A 151 -0.90 -3.07 8.72
CA ASN A 151 -0.41 -1.69 8.68
C ASN A 151 1.05 -1.55 9.15
N ALA A 152 1.46 -2.29 10.20
CA ALA A 152 2.84 -2.26 10.68
C ALA A 152 3.83 -2.78 9.63
N ILE A 153 3.48 -3.86 8.92
CA ILE A 153 4.32 -4.41 7.85
C ILE A 153 4.33 -3.47 6.63
N ASP A 154 3.17 -2.98 6.20
CA ASP A 154 3.06 -2.02 5.09
C ASP A 154 3.96 -0.81 5.30
N ARG A 155 3.91 -0.19 6.47
CA ARG A 155 4.76 0.96 6.82
C ARG A 155 6.25 0.62 6.93
N ALA A 156 6.59 -0.61 7.29
CA ALA A 156 7.98 -1.06 7.34
C ALA A 156 8.61 -1.22 5.95
N MET A 157 7.82 -1.64 4.95
CA MET A 157 8.35 -1.96 3.60
C MET A 157 9.05 -0.77 2.94
N PRO A 158 8.45 0.44 2.80
CA PRO A 158 9.14 1.58 2.21
C PRO A 158 10.36 2.03 3.04
N MET A 159 10.34 1.89 4.37
CA MET A 159 11.52 2.17 5.19
C MET A 159 12.68 1.22 4.88
N LEU A 160 12.40 -0.08 4.76
CA LEU A 160 13.41 -1.08 4.39
C LEU A 160 13.99 -0.82 3.00
N LEU A 161 13.14 -0.48 2.01
CA LEU A 161 13.60 -0.11 0.66
C LEU A 161 14.51 1.13 0.71
N ASN A 162 14.11 2.18 1.42
CA ASN A 162 14.91 3.39 1.55
C ASN A 162 16.25 3.13 2.25
N LEU A 163 16.27 2.37 3.33
CA LEU A 163 17.51 2.00 4.02
C LEU A 163 18.50 1.28 3.10
N HIS A 164 18.02 0.39 2.22
CA HIS A 164 18.85 -0.33 1.26
C HIS A 164 19.17 0.50 0.00
N ASN A 165 18.36 1.50 -0.31
CA ASN A 165 18.56 2.45 -1.42
C ASN A 165 19.24 3.77 -1.01
N GLN A 166 19.88 3.81 0.20
CA GLN A 166 20.57 5.01 0.69
C GLN A 166 19.65 6.24 0.79
N GLY A 167 18.39 6.02 1.20
CA GLY A 167 17.40 7.08 1.39
C GLY A 167 16.86 7.70 0.10
N GLN A 168 16.86 6.97 -1.02
CA GLN A 168 16.52 7.54 -2.33
C GLN A 168 15.23 8.37 -2.29
N SER A 169 14.11 7.78 -1.86
CA SER A 169 12.82 8.49 -1.81
C SER A 169 12.81 9.57 -0.72
N TRP A 170 13.46 9.34 0.41
CA TRP A 170 13.56 10.33 1.48
C TRP A 170 14.32 11.60 1.05
N VAL A 171 15.45 11.43 0.37
CA VAL A 171 16.25 12.57 -0.15
C VAL A 171 15.48 13.31 -1.25
N GLU A 172 14.89 12.58 -2.20
CA GLU A 172 14.14 13.18 -3.32
C GLU A 172 12.91 13.98 -2.84
N ASN A 173 12.28 13.57 -1.72
CA ASN A 173 11.08 14.20 -1.17
C ASN A 173 11.32 15.01 0.13
N HIS A 174 12.58 15.24 0.50
CA HIS A 174 12.97 16.05 1.67
C HIS A 174 12.37 15.57 2.99
N ILE A 175 12.31 14.24 3.21
CA ILE A 175 11.74 13.64 4.40
C ILE A 175 12.65 13.78 5.59
N ARG A 176 12.09 14.16 6.74
CA ARG A 176 12.82 14.31 7.99
C ARG A 176 12.69 13.07 8.88
N HIS A 177 13.75 12.80 9.65
CA HIS A 177 13.82 11.68 10.59
C HIS A 177 12.66 11.66 11.56
N GLU A 178 12.35 12.79 12.20
CA GLU A 178 11.22 12.90 13.13
C GLU A 178 9.86 12.60 12.51
N GLN A 179 9.68 12.89 11.22
CA GLN A 179 8.45 12.58 10.49
C GLN A 179 8.27 11.08 10.36
N VAL A 180 9.33 10.36 9.95
CA VAL A 180 9.29 8.90 9.80
C VAL A 180 9.06 8.23 11.15
N VAL A 181 9.81 8.63 12.18
CA VAL A 181 9.69 8.04 13.51
C VAL A 181 8.30 8.27 14.08
N SER A 182 7.78 9.51 14.09
CA SER A 182 6.47 9.81 14.67
C SER A 182 5.32 9.10 13.97
N LYS A 183 5.41 8.95 12.63
CA LYS A 183 4.37 8.28 11.83
C LYS A 183 4.36 6.77 12.03
N CYS A 184 5.51 6.17 12.32
CA CYS A 184 5.68 4.72 12.33
C CYS A 184 5.88 4.14 13.75
N ASP A 185 5.88 4.97 14.80
CA ASP A 185 6.17 4.54 16.18
C ASP A 185 5.17 3.47 16.69
N TYR A 186 3.95 3.44 16.17
CA TYR A 186 2.95 2.42 16.52
C TYR A 186 3.38 0.99 16.12
N ILE A 187 4.37 0.81 15.24
CA ILE A 187 4.94 -0.51 14.92
C ILE A 187 5.45 -1.21 16.19
N GLN A 188 5.90 -0.45 17.19
CA GLN A 188 6.35 -1.00 18.47
C GLN A 188 5.28 -1.79 19.23
N GLU A 189 3.99 -1.47 19.02
CA GLU A 189 2.88 -2.19 19.66
C GLU A 189 2.73 -3.62 19.14
N ILE A 190 3.13 -3.84 17.89
CA ILE A 190 2.95 -5.12 17.18
C ILE A 190 4.26 -5.88 17.05
N LEU A 191 5.35 -5.20 16.75
CA LEU A 191 6.68 -5.75 16.48
C LEU A 191 7.76 -4.98 17.26
N PRO A 192 7.76 -5.02 18.61
CA PRO A 192 8.60 -4.16 19.43
C PRO A 192 10.10 -4.38 19.19
N GLU A 193 10.57 -5.63 19.08
CA GLU A 193 11.98 -5.94 18.84
C GLU A 193 12.43 -5.49 17.44
N PHE A 194 11.59 -5.69 16.44
CA PHE A 194 11.86 -5.23 15.08
C PHE A 194 11.91 -3.69 15.02
N TRP A 195 10.96 -3.01 15.64
CA TRP A 195 10.93 -1.55 15.69
C TRP A 195 12.16 -0.97 16.38
N LEU A 196 12.62 -1.58 17.45
CA LEU A 196 13.86 -1.17 18.12
C LEU A 196 15.07 -1.21 17.16
N GLN A 197 15.20 -2.28 16.38
CA GLN A 197 16.28 -2.41 15.39
C GLN A 197 16.08 -1.41 14.22
N LEU A 198 14.85 -1.26 13.75
CA LEU A 198 14.53 -0.34 12.65
C LEU A 198 14.86 1.11 13.03
N LYS A 199 14.50 1.55 14.26
CA LYS A 199 14.86 2.90 14.75
C LYS A 199 16.39 3.14 14.78
N GLN A 200 17.16 2.15 15.13
CA GLN A 200 18.63 2.27 15.10
C GLN A 200 19.15 2.46 13.67
N GLN A 201 18.54 1.80 12.68
CA GLN A 201 18.91 1.97 11.27
C GLN A 201 18.43 3.34 10.73
N LEU A 202 17.26 3.84 11.16
CA LEU A 202 16.79 5.19 10.82
C LEU A 202 17.72 6.27 11.36
N GLU A 203 18.17 6.14 12.61
CA GLU A 203 19.15 7.05 13.20
C GLU A 203 20.48 7.04 12.40
N GLN A 204 20.98 5.86 12.02
CA GLN A 204 22.17 5.78 11.17
C GLN A 204 21.95 6.40 9.79
N ALA A 205 20.76 6.25 9.20
CA ALA A 205 20.40 6.87 7.93
C ALA A 205 20.40 8.40 8.05
N HIS A 206 19.88 8.94 9.16
CA HIS A 206 19.93 10.38 9.46
C HIS A 206 21.37 10.87 9.56
N GLN A 207 22.22 10.18 10.32
CA GLN A 207 23.66 10.53 10.45
C GLN A 207 24.41 10.49 9.11
N LYS A 208 23.98 9.65 8.17
CA LYS A 208 24.54 9.56 6.80
C LYS A 208 23.95 10.59 5.84
N GLY A 209 22.97 11.39 6.25
CA GLY A 209 22.26 12.34 5.40
C GLY A 209 21.32 11.70 4.36
N TRP A 210 20.89 10.44 4.59
CA TRP A 210 19.89 9.76 3.79
C TRP A 210 18.46 10.13 4.19
N LEU A 211 18.31 10.64 5.39
CA LEU A 211 17.09 11.10 6.03
C LEU A 211 17.40 12.43 6.72
N LEU A 212 16.64 13.50 6.42
CA LEU A 212 16.90 14.84 6.95
C LEU A 212 16.61 14.97 8.44
#